data_67beebda9d54424782b10c0356e83078
#
_entry.id   67beebda9d54424782b10c0356e83078
#
_cell.length_a   1.000
_cell.length_b   1.000
_cell.length_c   1.000
_cell.angle_alpha   90.00
_cell.angle_beta   90.00
_cell.angle_gamma   90.00
#
_symmetry.space_group_name_H-M   'P 1'
#
loop_
_entity.id
_entity.type
_entity.pdbx_description
1 polymer ?
#
loop_
_entity_poly.entity_id
_entity_poly.type
_entity_poly.pdbx_seq_one_letter_code
_entity_poly.pdbx_strand_id
1 'polypeptide(L)'
;HLMMKLLDKFNWSNINDFDPIRFHIQAEVTKVCFEIKETILGDPQFNKIDIEYLMSNESIDNLFKKINLDKVYSSDKLFVTSHPETVYLTIVDDCLNAVSFINSICHAFGSGICSENSGILFQNRGVNFRLEENHPNCIDSNKRPLHTIIPGLLTNNSDETIMSYGVMGGQY
;
A
#
# COMPACT_ATOMS: atom_id res chain seq x y z
N HIS A 1 3.05 -4.10 -6.37
CA HIS A 1 3.56 -4.43 -7.72
C HIS A 1 4.22 -3.23 -8.39
N LEU A 2 3.58 -2.05 -8.46
CA LEU A 2 4.14 -0.85 -9.08
C LEU A 2 5.53 -0.49 -8.52
N MET A 3 5.66 -0.46 -7.20
CA MET A 3 6.93 -0.19 -6.51
C MET A 3 8.02 -1.19 -6.91
N MET A 4 7.70 -2.48 -6.97
CA MET A 4 8.65 -3.52 -7.36
C MET A 4 9.14 -3.34 -8.81
N LYS A 5 8.22 -3.01 -9.75
CA LYS A 5 8.58 -2.73 -11.13
C LYS A 5 9.48 -1.50 -11.29
N LEU A 6 9.29 -0.48 -10.46
CA LEU A 6 10.17 0.71 -10.45
C LEU A 6 11.54 0.37 -9.84
N LEU A 7 11.57 -0.39 -8.76
CA LEU A 7 12.83 -0.83 -8.14
C LEU A 7 13.64 -1.72 -9.07
N ASP A 8 13.00 -2.55 -9.90
CA ASP A 8 13.65 -3.43 -10.88
C ASP A 8 14.36 -2.67 -12.01
N LYS A 9 14.08 -1.38 -12.21
CA LYS A 9 14.79 -0.53 -13.16
C LYS A 9 16.20 -0.15 -12.72
N PHE A 10 16.54 -0.32 -11.45
CA PHE A 10 17.86 0.04 -10.92
C PHE A 10 18.82 -1.14 -10.95
N ASN A 11 20.10 -0.85 -11.21
CA ASN A 11 21.15 -1.85 -11.11
C ASN A 11 21.65 -1.95 -9.66
N TRP A 12 21.22 -3.00 -8.96
CA TRP A 12 21.56 -3.24 -7.57
C TRP A 12 22.93 -3.92 -7.35
N SER A 13 23.60 -4.40 -8.41
CA SER A 13 24.81 -5.23 -8.30
C SER A 13 25.99 -4.52 -7.64
N ASN A 14 26.03 -3.19 -7.72
CA ASN A 14 27.09 -2.37 -7.16
C ASN A 14 26.68 -1.56 -5.93
N ILE A 15 25.48 -1.80 -5.39
CA ILE A 15 24.93 -1.06 -4.27
C ILE A 15 24.90 -1.98 -3.04
N ASN A 16 25.69 -1.65 -2.03
CA ASN A 16 25.71 -2.39 -0.77
C ASN A 16 24.39 -2.21 0.01
N ASP A 17 24.10 -3.14 0.93
CA ASP A 17 22.87 -3.12 1.72
C ASP A 17 22.72 -1.87 2.59
N PHE A 18 23.82 -1.27 3.02
CA PHE A 18 23.86 -0.07 3.87
C PHE A 18 24.28 1.19 3.10
N ASP A 19 24.37 1.14 1.77
CA ASP A 19 24.69 2.31 0.97
C ASP A 19 23.55 3.36 1.06
N PRO A 20 23.85 4.63 1.38
CA PRO A 20 22.85 5.69 1.42
C PRO A 20 22.03 5.83 0.14
N ILE A 21 22.61 5.55 -1.02
CA ILE A 21 21.90 5.59 -2.30
C ILE A 21 20.77 4.56 -2.36
N ARG A 22 20.94 3.39 -1.71
CA ARG A 22 19.90 2.37 -1.63
C ARG A 22 18.64 2.90 -0.93
N PHE A 23 18.84 3.56 0.21
CA PHE A 23 17.74 4.17 0.97
C PHE A 23 17.11 5.33 0.21
N HIS A 24 17.92 6.14 -0.48
CA HIS A 24 17.41 7.21 -1.33
C HIS A 24 16.51 6.67 -2.43
N ILE A 25 16.96 5.68 -3.20
CA ILE A 25 16.16 5.03 -4.26
C ILE A 25 14.83 4.50 -3.69
N GLN A 26 14.87 3.77 -2.59
CA GLN A 26 13.67 3.21 -1.98
C GLN A 26 12.70 4.30 -1.53
N ALA A 27 13.19 5.38 -0.94
CA ALA A 27 12.37 6.51 -0.52
C ALA A 27 11.73 7.23 -1.72
N GLU A 28 12.50 7.47 -2.80
CA GLU A 28 12.01 8.16 -3.99
C GLU A 28 10.96 7.33 -4.74
N VAL A 29 11.22 6.02 -4.93
CA VAL A 29 10.24 5.09 -5.51
C VAL A 29 8.96 5.05 -4.66
N THR A 30 9.10 5.03 -3.34
CA THR A 30 7.95 5.04 -2.43
C THR A 30 7.12 6.30 -2.61
N LYS A 31 7.74 7.47 -2.65
CA LYS A 31 7.03 8.75 -2.85
C LYS A 31 6.25 8.80 -4.16
N VAL A 32 6.87 8.37 -5.27
CA VAL A 32 6.20 8.29 -6.58
C VAL A 32 4.99 7.35 -6.53
N CYS A 33 5.14 6.17 -5.90
CA CYS A 33 4.04 5.22 -5.77
C CYS A 33 2.92 5.73 -4.86
N PHE A 34 3.27 6.45 -3.79
CA PHE A 34 2.28 7.04 -2.89
C PHE A 34 1.52 8.20 -3.55
N GLU A 35 2.18 9.01 -4.37
CA GLU A 35 1.48 10.02 -5.17
C GLU A 35 0.43 9.38 -6.09
N ILE A 36 0.79 8.29 -6.78
CA ILE A 36 -0.15 7.52 -7.59
C ILE A 36 -1.30 6.98 -6.73
N LYS A 37 -0.99 6.34 -5.60
CA LYS A 37 -1.99 5.86 -4.65
C LYS A 37 -2.98 6.97 -4.27
N GLU A 38 -2.48 8.14 -3.87
CA GLU A 38 -3.31 9.26 -3.41
C GLU A 38 -4.13 9.92 -4.53
N THR A 39 -3.74 9.75 -5.79
CA THR A 39 -4.42 10.43 -6.91
C THR A 39 -5.42 9.55 -7.66
N ILE A 40 -5.23 8.23 -7.66
CA ILE A 40 -6.02 7.35 -8.51
C ILE A 40 -6.77 6.25 -7.77
N LEU A 41 -6.36 5.88 -6.53
CA LEU A 41 -7.01 4.77 -5.86
C LEU A 41 -8.32 5.18 -5.20
N GLY A 42 -9.32 4.31 -5.35
CA GLY A 42 -10.65 4.41 -4.75
C GLY A 42 -11.40 3.10 -4.91
N ASP A 43 -12.67 3.08 -4.53
CA ASP A 43 -13.51 1.89 -4.71
C ASP A 43 -13.64 1.55 -6.21
N PRO A 44 -13.26 0.34 -6.65
CA PRO A 44 -13.30 -0.05 -8.07
C PRO A 44 -14.72 -0.09 -8.66
N GLN A 45 -15.77 -0.06 -7.85
CA GLN A 45 -17.14 0.08 -8.35
C GLN A 45 -17.43 1.52 -8.81
N PHE A 46 -16.73 2.50 -8.24
CA PHE A 46 -16.91 3.93 -8.54
C PHE A 46 -15.76 4.50 -9.37
N ASN A 47 -14.62 3.85 -9.36
CA ASN A 47 -13.42 4.32 -10.06
C ASN A 47 -12.77 3.16 -10.83
N LYS A 48 -12.77 3.27 -12.16
CA LYS A 48 -12.10 2.30 -13.03
C LYS A 48 -10.69 2.75 -13.31
N ILE A 49 -9.72 2.01 -12.77
CA ILE A 49 -8.31 2.22 -13.04
C ILE A 49 -7.90 1.26 -14.17
N ASP A 50 -7.26 1.79 -15.19
CA ASP A 50 -6.59 0.96 -16.19
C ASP A 50 -5.29 0.42 -15.59
N ILE A 51 -5.41 -0.76 -14.96
CA ILE A 51 -4.29 -1.44 -14.31
C ILE A 51 -3.27 -1.94 -15.34
N GLU A 52 -3.73 -2.35 -16.53
CA GLU A 52 -2.86 -2.83 -17.59
C GLU A 52 -1.94 -1.70 -18.07
N TYR A 53 -2.52 -0.53 -18.34
CA TYR A 53 -1.73 0.65 -18.68
C TYR A 53 -0.82 1.07 -17.54
N LEU A 54 -1.32 1.16 -16.31
CA LEU A 54 -0.52 1.55 -15.14
C LEU A 54 0.71 0.65 -14.94
N MET A 55 0.57 -0.63 -15.27
CA MET A 55 1.63 -1.63 -15.14
C MET A 55 2.41 -1.85 -16.45
N SER A 56 2.11 -1.11 -17.51
CA SER A 56 2.83 -1.17 -18.78
C SER A 56 4.26 -0.62 -18.67
N ASN A 57 5.15 -1.07 -19.57
CA ASN A 57 6.51 -0.56 -19.61
C ASN A 57 6.56 0.95 -19.88
N GLU A 58 5.66 1.46 -20.72
CA GLU A 58 5.56 2.89 -21.01
C GLU A 58 5.24 3.71 -19.75
N SER A 59 4.23 3.29 -18.98
CA SER A 59 3.86 3.94 -17.73
C SER A 59 4.99 3.88 -16.70
N ILE A 60 5.62 2.71 -16.55
CA ILE A 60 6.75 2.52 -15.65
C ILE A 60 7.94 3.41 -16.04
N ASP A 61 8.27 3.52 -17.32
CA ASP A 61 9.35 4.39 -17.80
C ASP A 61 9.05 5.87 -17.56
N ASN A 62 7.79 6.28 -17.71
CA ASN A 62 7.37 7.65 -17.44
C ASN A 62 7.42 7.98 -15.93
N LEU A 63 7.05 7.04 -15.06
CA LEU A 63 7.18 7.20 -13.62
C LEU A 63 8.64 7.18 -13.17
N PHE A 64 9.47 6.33 -13.77
CA PHE A 64 10.89 6.24 -13.47
C PHE A 64 11.63 7.55 -13.76
N LYS A 65 11.26 8.28 -14.82
CA LYS A 65 11.83 9.61 -15.14
C LYS A 65 11.61 10.67 -14.06
N LYS A 66 10.63 10.47 -13.16
CA LYS A 66 10.40 11.38 -12.02
C LYS A 66 11.45 11.21 -10.93
N ILE A 67 12.14 10.07 -10.88
CA ILE A 67 13.11 9.74 -9.85
C ILE A 67 14.47 10.33 -10.23
N ASN A 68 15.08 11.06 -9.32
CA ASN A 68 16.39 11.66 -9.48
C ASN A 68 17.30 11.22 -8.33
N LEU A 69 18.52 10.76 -8.66
CA LEU A 69 19.45 10.25 -7.64
C LEU A 69 20.15 11.36 -6.85
N ASP A 70 20.15 12.59 -7.37
CA ASP A 70 20.83 13.75 -6.76
C ASP A 70 19.84 14.72 -6.08
N LYS A 71 18.53 14.50 -6.26
CA LYS A 71 17.49 15.42 -5.75
C LYS A 71 16.32 14.66 -5.15
N VAL A 72 15.79 15.19 -4.08
CA VAL A 72 14.60 14.67 -3.43
C VAL A 72 13.36 14.99 -4.28
N TYR A 73 12.55 13.96 -4.57
CA TYR A 73 11.24 14.13 -5.18
C TYR A 73 10.31 14.90 -4.24
N SER A 74 9.69 15.94 -4.75
CA SER A 74 8.70 16.72 -4.02
C SER A 74 7.34 16.57 -4.69
N SER A 75 6.32 16.28 -3.90
CA SER A 75 4.93 16.24 -4.32
C SER A 75 4.06 16.92 -3.28
N ASP A 76 3.21 17.85 -3.72
CA ASP A 76 2.22 18.51 -2.87
C ASP A 76 1.05 17.59 -2.48
N LYS A 77 1.03 16.37 -3.03
CA LYS A 77 -0.02 15.38 -2.83
C LYS A 77 0.32 14.31 -1.80
N LEU A 78 1.50 14.40 -1.17
CA LEU A 78 1.88 13.49 -0.09
C LEU A 78 1.29 13.98 1.23
N PHE A 79 0.33 13.24 1.75
CA PHE A 79 -0.27 13.50 3.05
C PHE A 79 0.28 12.52 4.09
N VAL A 80 0.66 13.07 5.24
CA VAL A 80 1.00 12.27 6.43
C VAL A 80 -0.25 12.20 7.31
N THR A 81 -0.82 11.01 7.47
CA THR A 81 -1.91 10.79 8.42
C THR A 81 -1.40 10.16 9.71
N SER A 82 -2.21 10.23 10.79
CA SER A 82 -1.90 9.60 12.07
C SER A 82 -1.76 8.08 11.90
N HIS A 83 -0.89 7.48 12.74
CA HIS A 83 -0.57 6.05 12.70
C HIS A 83 -1.80 5.19 13.04
N PRO A 84 -2.34 4.40 12.10
CA PRO A 84 -3.31 3.37 12.41
C PRO A 84 -2.62 2.19 13.12
N GLU A 85 -3.32 1.55 14.04
CA GLU A 85 -2.84 0.34 14.70
C GLU A 85 -3.37 -0.91 14.00
N THR A 86 -2.53 -1.90 13.85
CA THR A 86 -2.81 -3.10 13.06
C THR A 86 -2.06 -4.29 13.64
N VAL A 87 -2.62 -5.48 13.52
CA VAL A 87 -1.97 -6.74 13.86
C VAL A 87 -1.80 -7.58 12.60
N TYR A 88 -0.59 -8.06 12.39
CA TYR A 88 -0.26 -9.02 11.34
C TYR A 88 0.25 -10.32 11.97
N LEU A 89 -0.16 -11.43 11.39
CA LEU A 89 0.40 -12.73 11.72
C LEU A 89 0.64 -13.56 10.46
N THR A 90 1.64 -14.41 10.50
CA THR A 90 1.89 -15.45 9.51
C THR A 90 2.03 -16.79 10.20
N ILE A 91 1.47 -17.82 9.58
CA ILE A 91 1.54 -19.19 10.06
C ILE A 91 1.91 -20.07 8.87
N VAL A 92 2.85 -20.97 9.07
CA VAL A 92 3.22 -22.00 8.08
C VAL A 92 3.20 -23.35 8.80
N ASP A 93 2.51 -24.33 8.25
CA ASP A 93 2.47 -25.69 8.80
C ASP A 93 3.57 -26.59 8.19
N ASP A 94 3.67 -27.84 8.70
CA ASP A 94 4.65 -28.82 8.24
C ASP A 94 4.45 -29.26 6.78
N CYS A 95 3.28 -29.00 6.20
CA CYS A 95 2.96 -29.25 4.80
C CYS A 95 3.21 -28.02 3.91
N LEU A 96 3.80 -26.95 4.46
CA LEU A 96 4.05 -25.67 3.79
C LEU A 96 2.77 -24.90 3.39
N ASN A 97 1.62 -25.24 3.98
CA ASN A 97 0.45 -24.39 3.88
C ASN A 97 0.72 -23.09 4.65
N ALA A 98 0.54 -21.97 3.99
CA ALA A 98 0.86 -20.65 4.54
C ALA A 98 -0.39 -19.79 4.68
N VAL A 99 -0.51 -19.11 5.82
CA VAL A 99 -1.51 -18.08 6.08
C VAL A 99 -0.80 -16.75 6.29
N SER A 100 -1.20 -15.75 5.51
CA SER A 100 -0.84 -14.34 5.71
C SER A 100 -2.11 -13.60 6.14
N PHE A 101 -2.16 -13.18 7.40
CA PHE A 101 -3.37 -12.62 8.00
C PHE A 101 -3.09 -11.27 8.63
N ILE A 102 -3.95 -10.30 8.32
CA ILE A 102 -3.86 -8.97 8.89
C ILE A 102 -5.25 -8.52 9.37
N ASN A 103 -5.30 -7.95 10.57
CA ASN A 103 -6.54 -7.44 11.16
C ASN A 103 -6.32 -6.03 11.70
N SER A 104 -7.31 -5.16 11.49
CA SER A 104 -7.25 -3.76 11.90
C SER A 104 -8.63 -3.15 11.98
N ILE A 105 -8.85 -2.35 13.00
CA ILE A 105 -10.01 -1.45 13.12
C ILE A 105 -9.69 -0.01 12.73
N CYS A 106 -8.57 0.19 12.06
CA CYS A 106 -7.98 1.44 11.59
C CYS A 106 -7.25 2.21 12.69
N HIS A 107 -7.91 3.02 13.51
CA HIS A 107 -7.27 3.68 14.65
C HIS A 107 -7.37 2.81 15.92
N ALA A 108 -6.53 3.09 16.91
CA ALA A 108 -6.65 2.55 18.25
C ALA A 108 -8.09 2.77 18.77
N PHE A 109 -8.74 1.72 19.26
CA PHE A 109 -10.14 1.70 19.64
C PHE A 109 -11.15 2.02 18.51
N GLY A 110 -10.74 2.03 17.24
CA GLY A 110 -11.60 2.22 16.08
C GLY A 110 -12.50 3.45 16.19
N SER A 111 -13.83 3.24 16.09
CA SER A 111 -14.83 4.29 16.25
C SER A 111 -15.14 4.67 17.72
N GLY A 112 -14.63 3.92 18.69
CA GLY A 112 -15.02 4.01 20.09
C GLY A 112 -16.43 3.47 20.37
N ILE A 113 -17.13 2.95 19.35
CA ILE A 113 -18.49 2.39 19.48
C ILE A 113 -18.39 0.89 19.53
N CYS A 114 -19.00 0.30 20.55
CA CYS A 114 -19.05 -1.15 20.77
C CYS A 114 -20.51 -1.63 20.66
N SER A 115 -20.69 -2.81 20.04
CA SER A 115 -22.00 -3.47 20.05
C SER A 115 -22.30 -4.01 21.43
N GLU A 116 -23.43 -3.61 22.02
CA GLU A 116 -23.87 -4.05 23.35
C GLU A 116 -24.07 -5.57 23.44
N ASN A 117 -24.54 -6.19 22.35
CA ASN A 117 -24.88 -7.61 22.34
C ASN A 117 -23.68 -8.53 22.04
N SER A 118 -22.72 -8.10 21.24
CA SER A 118 -21.60 -8.94 20.79
C SER A 118 -20.25 -8.54 21.36
N GLY A 119 -20.14 -7.34 21.97
CA GLY A 119 -18.87 -6.79 22.43
C GLY A 119 -17.92 -6.38 21.29
N ILE A 120 -18.39 -6.41 20.02
CA ILE A 120 -17.56 -6.05 18.87
C ILE A 120 -17.36 -4.54 18.83
N LEU A 121 -16.11 -4.11 18.84
CA LEU A 121 -15.70 -2.72 18.62
C LEU A 121 -15.67 -2.42 17.12
N PHE A 122 -16.41 -1.40 16.68
CA PHE A 122 -16.49 -1.05 15.27
C PHE A 122 -15.26 -0.29 14.79
N GLN A 123 -14.80 -0.63 13.60
CA GLN A 123 -13.72 0.06 12.92
C GLN A 123 -14.15 1.50 12.52
N ASN A 124 -13.17 2.38 12.32
CA ASN A 124 -13.42 3.75 11.87
C ASN A 124 -12.75 4.06 10.51
N ARG A 125 -12.63 3.07 9.63
CA ARG A 125 -11.92 3.22 8.34
C ARG A 125 -12.53 4.27 7.40
N GLY A 126 -13.75 4.74 7.68
CA GLY A 126 -14.35 5.87 6.98
C GLY A 126 -13.51 7.15 7.01
N VAL A 127 -12.59 7.31 7.98
CA VAL A 127 -11.65 8.45 8.01
C VAL A 127 -10.70 8.49 6.81
N ASN A 128 -10.57 7.38 6.07
CA ASN A 128 -9.74 7.32 4.87
C ASN A 128 -10.41 7.93 3.64
N PHE A 129 -11.70 8.27 3.68
CA PHE A 129 -12.35 9.00 2.60
C PHE A 129 -11.77 10.41 2.46
N ARG A 130 -11.80 10.91 1.23
CA ARG A 130 -11.55 12.30 0.89
C ARG A 130 -12.87 13.07 0.85
N LEU A 131 -12.79 14.38 1.06
CA LEU A 131 -13.93 15.30 0.95
C LEU A 131 -13.88 16.11 -0.33
N GLU A 132 -12.78 16.06 -1.08
CA GLU A 132 -12.63 16.74 -2.35
C GLU A 132 -13.54 16.13 -3.40
N GLU A 133 -14.42 16.95 -3.98
CA GLU A 133 -15.26 16.56 -5.09
C GLU A 133 -14.43 16.02 -6.26
N ASN A 134 -14.92 14.99 -6.93
CA ASN A 134 -14.26 14.30 -8.04
C ASN A 134 -12.98 13.53 -7.67
N HIS A 135 -12.58 13.49 -6.40
CA HIS A 135 -11.49 12.60 -6.00
C HIS A 135 -11.96 11.13 -6.07
N PRO A 136 -11.16 10.18 -6.62
CA PRO A 136 -11.56 8.76 -6.72
C PRO A 136 -12.01 8.14 -5.41
N ASN A 137 -11.43 8.59 -4.29
CA ASN A 137 -11.78 8.16 -2.94
C ASN A 137 -12.66 9.18 -2.19
N CYS A 138 -13.37 10.07 -2.89
CA CYS A 138 -14.35 10.96 -2.25
C CYS A 138 -15.47 10.14 -1.62
N ILE A 139 -15.92 10.58 -0.45
CA ILE A 139 -17.05 9.92 0.26
C ILE A 139 -18.31 9.95 -0.59
N ASP A 140 -19.01 8.82 -0.65
CA ASP A 140 -20.28 8.69 -1.35
C ASP A 140 -21.11 7.55 -0.74
N SER A 141 -22.40 7.49 -1.08
CA SER A 141 -23.30 6.44 -0.63
C SER A 141 -22.88 5.08 -1.20
N ASN A 142 -22.93 4.03 -0.38
CA ASN A 142 -22.54 2.65 -0.72
C ASN A 142 -21.11 2.46 -1.18
N LYS A 143 -20.24 3.45 -1.01
CA LYS A 143 -18.84 3.42 -1.41
C LYS A 143 -17.96 2.89 -0.27
N ARG A 144 -17.00 2.05 -0.62
CA ARG A 144 -16.01 1.52 0.32
C ARG A 144 -14.83 2.50 0.45
N PRO A 145 -14.38 2.82 1.67
CA PRO A 145 -13.18 3.63 1.86
C PRO A 145 -11.93 2.88 1.39
N LEU A 146 -10.87 3.62 1.04
CA LEU A 146 -9.58 3.05 0.71
C LEU A 146 -9.10 2.13 1.84
N HIS A 147 -8.79 0.88 1.47
CA HIS A 147 -8.33 -0.13 2.39
C HIS A 147 -6.81 -0.15 2.48
N THR A 148 -6.25 -0.26 3.69
CA THR A 148 -4.81 -0.18 3.95
C THR A 148 -4.21 -1.46 4.52
N ILE A 149 -5.01 -2.54 4.71
CA ILE A 149 -4.52 -3.84 5.16
C ILE A 149 -4.29 -4.76 3.96
N ILE A 150 -3.04 -5.18 3.77
CA ILE A 150 -2.59 -5.88 2.56
C ILE A 150 -1.67 -7.04 2.99
N PRO A 151 -2.25 -8.19 3.41
CA PRO A 151 -1.44 -9.39 3.63
C PRO A 151 -0.90 -9.89 2.29
N GLY A 152 0.37 -10.28 2.26
CA GLY A 152 1.06 -10.70 1.04
C GLY A 152 1.56 -12.14 1.11
N LEU A 153 1.55 -12.80 -0.04
CA LEU A 153 2.23 -14.05 -0.28
C LEU A 153 3.09 -13.90 -1.55
N LEU A 154 4.31 -14.37 -1.47
CA LEU A 154 5.18 -14.52 -2.63
C LEU A 154 5.20 -16.00 -3.02
N THR A 155 4.87 -16.30 -4.27
CA THR A 155 4.90 -17.65 -4.83
C THR A 155 5.91 -17.75 -5.96
N ASN A 156 6.39 -18.96 -6.24
CA ASN A 156 7.17 -19.24 -7.44
C ASN A 156 6.24 -19.49 -8.65
N ASN A 157 6.82 -19.83 -9.80
CA ASN A 157 6.08 -20.11 -11.03
C ASN A 157 5.22 -21.39 -10.97
N SER A 158 5.38 -22.20 -9.91
CA SER A 158 4.61 -23.44 -9.65
C SER A 158 3.53 -23.21 -8.58
N ASP A 159 3.24 -21.94 -8.23
CA ASP A 159 2.31 -21.52 -7.17
C ASP A 159 2.69 -22.00 -5.75
N GLU A 160 3.92 -22.44 -5.54
CA GLU A 160 4.41 -22.78 -4.20
C GLU A 160 4.76 -21.51 -3.44
N THR A 161 4.30 -21.39 -2.20
CA THR A 161 4.59 -20.25 -1.34
C THR A 161 6.06 -20.22 -0.93
N ILE A 162 6.75 -19.12 -1.29
CA ILE A 162 8.14 -18.88 -0.91
C ILE A 162 8.21 -18.02 0.37
N MET A 163 7.31 -17.03 0.48
CA MET A 163 7.32 -16.10 1.60
C MET A 163 5.92 -15.59 1.90
N SER A 164 5.56 -15.58 3.18
CA SER A 164 4.40 -14.87 3.70
C SER A 164 4.90 -13.58 4.37
N TYR A 165 4.31 -12.44 4.03
CA TYR A 165 4.78 -11.15 4.52
C TYR A 165 3.65 -10.15 4.71
N GLY A 166 3.89 -9.17 5.57
CA GLY A 166 2.99 -8.04 5.81
C GLY A 166 3.67 -6.97 6.66
N VAL A 167 3.11 -5.77 6.62
CA VAL A 167 3.60 -4.62 7.38
C VAL A 167 2.48 -4.06 8.22
N MET A 168 2.80 -3.66 9.45
CA MET A 168 1.86 -3.10 10.43
C MET A 168 2.25 -1.68 10.79
N GLY A 169 1.22 -0.85 11.09
CA GLY A 169 1.39 0.51 11.55
C GLY A 169 1.79 1.49 10.43
N GLY A 170 1.47 2.76 10.61
CA GLY A 170 1.81 3.80 9.66
C GLY A 170 0.99 3.80 8.37
N GLN A 171 1.49 4.54 7.40
CA GLN A 171 0.99 4.57 6.02
C GLN A 171 1.96 3.82 5.11
N TYR A 172 1.68 2.58 4.85
CA TYR A 172 2.46 1.74 3.95
C TYR A 172 1.72 1.46 2.66
#